data_a8326d0d22bf783a5ca06ca8956fe3a3
#
_entry.id   a8326d0d22bf783a5ca06ca8956fe3a3
#
_cell.length_a   1.000
_cell.length_b   1.000
_cell.length_c   1.000
_cell.angle_alpha   90.00
_cell.angle_beta   90.00
_cell.angle_gamma   90.00
#
_symmetry.space_group_name_H-M   'P 1'
#
loop_
_entity.id
_entity.type
_entity.pdbx_description
1 polymer ?
#
loop_
_entity_poly.entity_id
_entity_poly.type
_entity_poly.pdbx_seq_one_letter_code
_entity_poly.pdbx_strand_id
1 'polypeptide(L)'
;MKKAFVLLLDFLLYLIFSTLLFLLFFVIYKNCAYTAFGNEGFYFSFSECIGFCLTVLPVSVLVSICGVFLKCVATKNFFWGSALVIVFIALAAFGGIIPLSFTAQSKLSADGGKFVQHKDISRYKEKTFVNIDGDVYYFTYIASGLGSGLRKVSYDERKFFESYKNKTLSMAESPESQQVAFVETLPVPGFVSAFQRILQNYIVCARKSWNGGWLSYLAFALVAVGLFSLWGILFFTSWKLLDGLFIWMGFVVVCGLNYLLMTPSFFDNVRTFLSEKLGTVAASPVTMSAVLNLLLLIVFSLGGLFSYIFHRKKYAGTEI
;
A
#
# COMPACT_ATOMS: atom_id res chain seq x y z
N MET A 1 -21.60 -8.47 24.65
CA MET A 1 -20.35 -9.18 24.36
C MET A 1 -20.38 -9.93 23.03
N LYS A 2 -21.40 -10.73 22.67
CA LYS A 2 -21.45 -11.47 21.39
C LYS A 2 -21.25 -10.60 20.14
N LYS A 3 -21.92 -9.44 20.06
CA LYS A 3 -21.81 -8.52 18.89
C LYS A 3 -20.43 -7.88 18.76
N ALA A 4 -19.75 -7.58 19.87
CA ALA A 4 -18.40 -7.05 19.90
C ALA A 4 -17.38 -8.08 19.39
N PHE A 5 -17.51 -9.32 19.82
CA PHE A 5 -16.66 -10.42 19.39
C PHE A 5 -16.84 -10.72 17.88
N VAL A 6 -18.08 -10.62 17.38
CA VAL A 6 -18.35 -10.79 15.94
C VAL A 6 -17.61 -9.73 15.11
N LEU A 7 -17.58 -8.44 15.53
CA LEU A 7 -16.86 -7.40 14.81
C LEU A 7 -15.33 -7.63 14.77
N LEU A 8 -14.78 -8.14 15.87
CA LEU A 8 -13.37 -8.51 15.93
C LEU A 8 -13.07 -9.68 14.99
N LEU A 9 -13.94 -10.69 14.97
CA LEU A 9 -13.82 -11.81 14.05
C LEU A 9 -13.95 -11.35 12.60
N ASP A 10 -14.91 -10.49 12.29
CA ASP A 10 -15.09 -9.90 10.96
C ASP A 10 -13.82 -9.14 10.53
N PHE A 11 -13.19 -8.37 11.42
CA PHE A 11 -11.92 -7.70 11.12
C PHE A 11 -10.82 -8.70 10.75
N LEU A 12 -10.64 -9.77 11.53
CA LEU A 12 -9.64 -10.79 11.25
C LEU A 12 -9.92 -11.51 9.92
N LEU A 13 -11.18 -11.83 9.64
CA LEU A 13 -11.58 -12.43 8.36
C LEU A 13 -11.28 -11.49 7.18
N TYR A 14 -11.61 -10.21 7.28
CA TYR A 14 -11.29 -9.22 6.23
C TYR A 14 -9.78 -9.05 6.08
N LEU A 15 -9.01 -9.09 7.17
CA LEU A 15 -7.56 -9.00 7.13
C LEU A 15 -6.94 -10.18 6.40
N ILE A 16 -7.37 -11.39 6.73
CA ILE A 16 -6.90 -12.61 6.06
C ILE A 16 -7.33 -12.57 4.58
N PHE A 17 -8.59 -12.28 4.30
CA PHE A 17 -9.12 -12.27 2.94
C PHE A 17 -8.43 -11.23 2.05
N SER A 18 -8.27 -9.99 2.54
CA SER A 18 -7.59 -8.94 1.79
C SER A 18 -6.11 -9.28 1.54
N THR A 19 -5.41 -9.83 2.53
CA THR A 19 -4.02 -10.27 2.38
C THR A 19 -3.89 -11.40 1.37
N LEU A 20 -4.78 -12.40 1.42
CA LEU A 20 -4.81 -13.50 0.44
C LEU A 20 -5.15 -13.00 -0.97
N LEU A 21 -6.06 -12.04 -1.09
CA LEU A 21 -6.40 -11.44 -2.38
C LEU A 21 -5.18 -10.72 -3.00
N PHE A 22 -4.46 -9.92 -2.21
CA PHE A 22 -3.22 -9.29 -2.66
C PHE A 22 -2.15 -10.32 -3.02
N LEU A 23 -2.02 -11.39 -2.23
CA LEU A 23 -1.09 -12.47 -2.52
C LEU A 23 -1.44 -13.18 -3.85
N LEU A 24 -2.72 -13.42 -4.11
CA LEU A 24 -3.18 -14.00 -5.38
C LEU A 24 -2.74 -13.13 -6.57
N PHE A 25 -2.98 -11.82 -6.49
CA PHE A 25 -2.53 -10.89 -7.54
C PHE A 25 -1.01 -10.89 -7.70
N PHE A 26 -0.27 -10.96 -6.59
CA PHE A 26 1.19 -11.05 -6.63
C PHE A 26 1.67 -12.31 -7.34
N VAL A 27 1.09 -13.48 -7.00
CA VAL A 27 1.45 -14.76 -7.63
C VAL A 27 1.11 -14.74 -9.12
N ILE A 28 -0.06 -14.22 -9.51
CA ILE A 28 -0.43 -14.05 -10.92
C ILE A 28 0.58 -13.15 -11.63
N TYR A 29 0.88 -11.99 -11.06
CA TYR A 29 1.84 -11.04 -11.63
C TYR A 29 3.23 -11.68 -11.82
N LYS A 30 3.73 -12.37 -10.80
CA LYS A 30 5.02 -13.07 -10.86
C LYS A 30 5.04 -14.15 -11.94
N ASN A 31 3.97 -14.92 -12.09
CA ASN A 31 3.89 -15.95 -13.11
C ASN A 31 3.77 -15.34 -14.50
N CYS A 32 3.00 -14.28 -14.70
CA CYS A 32 2.96 -13.55 -15.97
C CYS A 32 4.35 -13.00 -16.35
N ALA A 33 5.07 -12.41 -15.38
CA ALA A 33 6.43 -11.96 -15.60
C ALA A 33 7.36 -13.14 -15.93
N TYR A 34 7.29 -14.23 -15.18
CA TYR A 34 8.12 -15.42 -15.36
C TYR A 34 7.94 -16.03 -16.78
N THR A 35 6.69 -16.11 -17.24
CA THR A 35 6.38 -16.57 -18.60
C THR A 35 6.82 -15.57 -19.68
N ALA A 36 6.66 -14.27 -19.42
CA ALA A 36 7.11 -13.22 -20.34
C ALA A 36 8.64 -13.24 -20.55
N PHE A 37 9.41 -13.72 -19.56
CA PHE A 37 10.84 -13.99 -19.68
C PHE A 37 11.18 -15.29 -20.43
N GLY A 38 10.21 -15.96 -21.04
CA GLY A 38 10.41 -17.20 -21.79
C GLY A 38 10.68 -18.43 -20.93
N ASN A 39 10.32 -18.37 -19.65
CA ASN A 39 10.41 -19.55 -18.78
C ASN A 39 9.13 -20.39 -18.93
N GLU A 40 9.29 -21.69 -18.96
CA GLU A 40 8.18 -22.64 -18.96
C GLU A 40 7.88 -23.10 -17.52
N GLY A 41 6.60 -23.32 -17.21
CA GLY A 41 6.14 -23.82 -15.93
C GLY A 41 5.65 -22.74 -14.97
N PHE A 42 5.30 -23.18 -13.76
CA PHE A 42 4.74 -22.35 -12.70
C PHE A 42 5.84 -21.92 -11.72
N TYR A 43 5.96 -20.62 -11.49
CA TYR A 43 6.89 -20.07 -10.51
C TYR A 43 6.20 -19.90 -9.16
N PHE A 44 6.77 -20.48 -8.13
CA PHE A 44 6.32 -20.29 -6.74
C PHE A 44 7.49 -20.26 -5.78
N SER A 45 7.60 -19.20 -5.00
CA SER A 45 8.58 -19.05 -3.93
C SER A 45 7.87 -18.71 -2.62
N PHE A 46 7.92 -19.62 -1.66
CA PHE A 46 7.25 -19.44 -0.37
C PHE A 46 7.80 -18.24 0.42
N SER A 47 9.12 -18.03 0.40
CA SER A 47 9.77 -16.90 1.08
C SER A 47 9.36 -15.55 0.48
N GLU A 48 9.25 -15.45 -0.86
CA GLU A 48 8.77 -14.24 -1.51
C GLU A 48 7.30 -13.97 -1.18
N CYS A 49 6.46 -15.01 -1.15
CA CYS A 49 5.06 -14.89 -0.77
C CYS A 49 4.89 -14.38 0.65
N ILE A 50 5.66 -14.91 1.62
CA ILE A 50 5.64 -14.40 3.00
C ILE A 50 6.14 -12.96 3.06
N GLY A 51 7.27 -12.66 2.41
CA GLY A 51 7.81 -11.30 2.35
C GLY A 51 6.81 -10.30 1.78
N PHE A 52 6.10 -10.69 0.73
CA PHE A 52 5.03 -9.88 0.14
C PHE A 52 3.85 -9.71 1.08
N CYS A 53 3.37 -10.78 1.73
CA CYS A 53 2.29 -10.69 2.72
C CYS A 53 2.62 -9.69 3.83
N LEU A 54 3.83 -9.77 4.39
CA LEU A 54 4.28 -8.82 5.41
C LEU A 54 4.37 -7.39 4.90
N THR A 55 4.75 -7.20 3.64
CA THR A 55 4.87 -5.88 2.99
C THR A 55 3.51 -5.24 2.77
N VAL A 56 2.50 -5.99 2.35
CA VAL A 56 1.17 -5.47 2.01
C VAL A 56 0.26 -5.33 3.23
N LEU A 57 0.65 -5.88 4.37
CA LEU A 57 -0.15 -5.93 5.60
C LEU A 57 -0.67 -4.56 6.07
N PRO A 58 0.10 -3.44 6.02
CA PRO A 58 -0.42 -2.11 6.33
C PRO A 58 -1.62 -1.70 5.48
N VAL A 59 -1.61 -2.04 4.19
CA VAL A 59 -2.73 -1.76 3.27
C VAL A 59 -3.91 -2.67 3.58
N SER A 60 -3.66 -3.96 3.83
CA SER A 60 -4.69 -4.93 4.21
C SER A 60 -5.42 -4.52 5.49
N VAL A 61 -4.71 -3.93 6.47
CA VAL A 61 -5.30 -3.37 7.69
C VAL A 61 -6.28 -2.25 7.37
N LEU A 62 -5.91 -1.30 6.50
CA LEU A 62 -6.80 -0.20 6.10
C LEU A 62 -8.08 -0.72 5.44
N VAL A 63 -7.95 -1.64 4.49
CA VAL A 63 -9.07 -2.25 3.78
C VAL A 63 -9.97 -3.00 4.76
N SER A 64 -9.39 -3.71 5.74
CA SER A 64 -10.13 -4.47 6.74
C SER A 64 -10.91 -3.58 7.70
N ILE A 65 -10.34 -2.46 8.13
CA ILE A 65 -11.05 -1.47 8.96
C ILE A 65 -12.23 -0.88 8.17
N CYS A 66 -12.04 -0.52 6.90
CA CYS A 66 -13.12 -0.08 6.03
C CYS A 66 -14.23 -1.15 5.92
N GLY A 67 -13.85 -2.42 5.74
CA GLY A 67 -14.78 -3.55 5.71
C GLY A 67 -15.61 -3.69 6.98
N VAL A 68 -15.02 -3.47 8.16
CA VAL A 68 -15.74 -3.46 9.45
C VAL A 68 -16.78 -2.33 9.49
N PHE A 69 -16.45 -1.12 9.02
CA PHE A 69 -17.43 -0.04 8.94
C PHE A 69 -18.57 -0.38 7.99
N LEU A 70 -18.27 -0.92 6.80
CA LEU A 70 -19.31 -1.38 5.86
C LEU A 70 -20.21 -2.47 6.47
N LYS A 71 -19.65 -3.36 7.27
CA LYS A 71 -20.42 -4.36 8.02
C LYS A 71 -21.33 -3.71 9.06
N CYS A 72 -20.85 -2.68 9.77
CA CYS A 72 -21.66 -1.91 10.71
C CYS A 72 -22.88 -1.28 10.02
N VAL A 73 -22.70 -0.72 8.81
CA VAL A 73 -23.82 -0.21 7.97
C VAL A 73 -24.78 -1.33 7.61
N ALA A 74 -24.26 -2.44 7.08
CA ALA A 74 -25.09 -3.56 6.62
C ALA A 74 -25.97 -4.15 7.73
N THR A 75 -25.40 -4.25 8.94
CA THR A 75 -26.08 -4.83 10.12
C THR A 75 -26.84 -3.82 10.96
N LYS A 76 -26.77 -2.51 10.65
CA LYS A 76 -27.28 -1.41 11.48
C LYS A 76 -26.82 -1.49 12.93
N ASN A 77 -25.59 -1.87 13.15
CA ASN A 77 -25.02 -2.14 14.48
C ASN A 77 -24.35 -0.87 15.03
N PHE A 78 -25.17 0.12 15.47
CA PHE A 78 -24.71 1.45 15.89
C PHE A 78 -24.65 1.63 17.42
N PHE A 79 -24.34 0.58 18.15
CA PHE A 79 -24.24 0.71 19.60
C PHE A 79 -22.85 1.19 20.05
N TRP A 80 -22.75 1.87 21.18
CA TRP A 80 -21.49 2.41 21.71
C TRP A 80 -20.38 1.36 21.88
N GLY A 81 -20.75 0.12 22.22
CA GLY A 81 -19.80 -0.98 22.31
C GLY A 81 -19.11 -1.30 20.97
N SER A 82 -19.76 -1.06 19.82
CA SER A 82 -19.10 -1.24 18.52
C SER A 82 -18.05 -0.17 18.26
N ALA A 83 -18.29 1.08 18.70
CA ALA A 83 -17.27 2.14 18.63
C ALA A 83 -16.02 1.78 19.42
N LEU A 84 -16.18 1.30 20.68
CA LEU A 84 -15.05 0.85 21.51
C LEU A 84 -14.29 -0.31 20.86
N VAL A 85 -14.99 -1.25 20.25
CA VAL A 85 -14.34 -2.37 19.54
C VAL A 85 -13.55 -1.87 18.34
N ILE A 86 -14.06 -0.93 17.56
CA ILE A 86 -13.35 -0.33 16.42
C ILE A 86 -12.10 0.42 16.88
N VAL A 87 -12.18 1.17 18.00
CA VAL A 87 -11.00 1.81 18.60
C VAL A 87 -9.97 0.76 19.00
N PHE A 88 -10.41 -0.31 19.65
CA PHE A 88 -9.51 -1.40 20.05
C PHE A 88 -8.87 -2.08 18.84
N ILE A 89 -9.64 -2.34 17.77
CA ILE A 89 -9.13 -2.89 16.50
C ILE A 89 -8.07 -1.95 15.89
N ALA A 90 -8.35 -0.64 15.83
CA ALA A 90 -7.41 0.34 15.30
C ALA A 90 -6.12 0.40 16.13
N LEU A 91 -6.23 0.41 17.47
CA LEU A 91 -5.07 0.38 18.35
C LEU A 91 -4.26 -0.92 18.20
N ALA A 92 -4.92 -2.08 18.15
CA ALA A 92 -4.23 -3.36 17.93
C ALA A 92 -3.57 -3.43 16.55
N ALA A 93 -4.22 -2.90 15.52
CA ALA A 93 -3.71 -2.90 14.16
C ALA A 93 -2.48 -1.99 14.00
N PHE A 94 -2.58 -0.71 14.41
CA PHE A 94 -1.49 0.25 14.27
C PHE A 94 -0.43 0.12 15.37
N GLY A 95 -0.79 -0.30 16.60
CA GLY A 95 0.14 -0.49 17.70
C GLY A 95 0.82 -1.87 17.72
N GLY A 96 0.20 -2.89 17.11
CA GLY A 96 0.68 -4.27 17.14
C GLY A 96 0.96 -4.87 15.76
N ILE A 97 -0.09 -5.07 14.94
CA ILE A 97 0.01 -5.86 13.70
C ILE A 97 1.01 -5.24 12.71
N ILE A 98 0.92 -3.92 12.46
CA ILE A 98 1.82 -3.24 11.52
C ILE A 98 3.27 -3.22 12.03
N PRO A 99 3.59 -2.83 13.28
CA PRO A 99 4.94 -2.93 13.82
C PRO A 99 5.54 -4.34 13.77
N LEU A 100 4.74 -5.35 14.13
CA LEU A 100 5.16 -6.74 14.06
C LEU A 100 5.50 -7.18 12.64
N SER A 101 4.74 -6.70 11.64
CA SER A 101 5.05 -7.01 10.24
C SER A 101 6.40 -6.47 9.80
N PHE A 102 6.76 -5.24 10.20
CA PHE A 102 8.06 -4.64 9.87
C PHE A 102 9.22 -5.33 10.59
N THR A 103 9.04 -5.69 11.86
CA THR A 103 10.07 -6.45 12.62
C THR A 103 10.25 -7.86 12.07
N ALA A 104 9.16 -8.54 11.69
CA ALA A 104 9.24 -9.84 11.05
C ALA A 104 9.94 -9.76 9.68
N GLN A 105 9.62 -8.72 8.89
CA GLN A 105 10.25 -8.51 7.59
C GLN A 105 11.75 -8.21 7.71
N SER A 106 12.17 -7.40 8.70
CA SER A 106 13.59 -7.12 8.92
C SER A 106 14.38 -8.39 9.30
N LYS A 107 13.79 -9.25 10.13
CA LYS A 107 14.38 -10.56 10.48
C LYS A 107 14.46 -11.49 9.26
N LEU A 108 13.37 -11.59 8.49
CA LEU A 108 13.34 -12.42 7.28
C LEU A 108 14.39 -11.96 6.26
N SER A 109 14.58 -10.64 6.11
CA SER A 109 15.63 -10.09 5.23
C SER A 109 17.04 -10.36 5.76
N ALA A 110 17.24 -10.34 7.07
CA ALA A 110 18.52 -10.65 7.70
C ALA A 110 18.87 -12.14 7.58
N ASP A 111 17.88 -13.02 7.76
CA ASP A 111 18.04 -14.47 7.63
C ASP A 111 18.04 -14.91 6.16
N GLY A 112 17.32 -14.23 5.30
CA GLY A 112 17.23 -14.52 3.85
C GLY A 112 18.57 -14.39 3.12
N GLY A 113 19.49 -13.59 3.63
CA GLY A 113 20.87 -13.53 3.13
C GLY A 113 21.65 -14.85 3.29
N LYS A 114 21.18 -15.76 4.15
CA LYS A 114 21.77 -17.08 4.34
C LYS A 114 21.03 -18.21 3.59
N PHE A 115 19.77 -18.01 3.23
CA PHE A 115 18.92 -19.04 2.61
C PHE A 115 18.75 -18.90 1.09
N VAL A 116 19.05 -17.75 0.53
CA VAL A 116 19.10 -17.57 -0.93
C VAL A 116 20.54 -17.85 -1.39
N GLN A 117 20.98 -19.10 -1.32
CA GLN A 117 21.86 -19.57 -2.37
C GLN A 117 21.00 -19.52 -3.65
N HIS A 118 21.09 -18.39 -4.35
CA HIS A 118 20.66 -18.34 -5.73
C HIS A 118 21.43 -19.46 -6.44
N LYS A 119 20.72 -20.53 -6.74
CA LYS A 119 21.08 -21.36 -7.88
C LYS A 119 21.26 -20.35 -9.00
N ASP A 120 22.48 -20.23 -9.52
CA ASP A 120 22.85 -19.31 -10.59
C ASP A 120 21.90 -19.52 -11.79
N ILE A 121 20.74 -18.92 -11.69
CA ILE A 121 19.92 -18.64 -12.87
C ILE A 121 20.72 -17.56 -13.55
N SER A 122 21.33 -17.88 -14.67
CA SER A 122 22.03 -16.88 -15.47
C SER A 122 21.08 -15.70 -15.61
N ARG A 123 21.45 -14.58 -14.98
CA ARG A 123 20.61 -13.37 -14.90
C ARG A 123 20.23 -12.83 -16.28
N TYR A 124 20.95 -13.28 -17.26
CA TYR A 124 20.79 -12.95 -18.66
C TYR A 124 20.42 -14.21 -19.45
N LYS A 125 19.34 -14.13 -20.20
CA LYS A 125 18.90 -15.22 -21.09
C LYS A 125 19.17 -14.88 -22.54
N GLU A 126 19.47 -15.91 -23.30
CA GLU A 126 19.52 -15.81 -24.77
C GLU A 126 18.13 -15.49 -25.32
N LYS A 127 18.11 -14.79 -26.43
CA LYS A 127 16.91 -14.40 -27.18
C LYS A 127 15.95 -13.49 -26.40
N THR A 128 16.47 -12.73 -25.44
CA THR A 128 15.69 -11.75 -24.66
C THR A 128 16.25 -10.33 -24.84
N PHE A 129 15.36 -9.36 -24.74
CA PHE A 129 15.74 -7.94 -24.66
C PHE A 129 15.95 -7.56 -23.20
N VAL A 130 17.08 -6.94 -22.90
CA VAL A 130 17.44 -6.51 -21.54
C VAL A 130 17.90 -5.06 -21.58
N ASN A 131 17.43 -4.22 -20.66
CA ASN A 131 17.94 -2.87 -20.47
C ASN A 131 19.11 -2.91 -19.49
N ILE A 132 20.28 -2.45 -19.91
CA ILE A 132 21.47 -2.32 -19.08
C ILE A 132 21.97 -0.88 -19.21
N ASP A 133 21.98 -0.13 -18.12
CA ASP A 133 22.45 1.26 -18.06
C ASP A 133 21.73 2.22 -19.03
N GLY A 134 20.45 1.96 -19.32
CA GLY A 134 19.66 2.76 -20.27
C GLY A 134 19.72 2.28 -21.71
N ASP A 135 20.62 1.36 -22.04
CA ASP A 135 20.76 0.76 -23.35
C ASP A 135 20.02 -0.58 -23.46
N VAL A 136 19.33 -0.79 -24.57
CA VAL A 136 18.59 -2.03 -24.83
C VAL A 136 19.47 -3.00 -25.61
N TYR A 137 19.74 -4.15 -25.00
CA TYR A 137 20.50 -5.24 -25.60
C TYR A 137 19.61 -6.42 -25.93
N TYR A 138 19.84 -7.05 -27.07
CA TYR A 138 19.28 -8.35 -27.44
C TYR A 138 20.40 -9.38 -27.48
N PHE A 139 20.36 -10.35 -26.59
CA PHE A 139 21.38 -11.40 -26.50
C PHE A 139 21.02 -12.55 -27.44
N THR A 140 21.84 -12.78 -28.46
CA THR A 140 21.73 -13.96 -29.32
C THR A 140 22.44 -15.17 -28.74
N TYR A 141 23.50 -14.93 -27.96
CA TYR A 141 24.31 -15.95 -27.34
C TYR A 141 24.96 -15.44 -26.05
N ILE A 142 24.96 -16.27 -25.01
CA ILE A 142 25.57 -15.97 -23.72
C ILE A 142 26.43 -17.18 -23.30
N ALA A 143 27.73 -16.96 -23.09
CA ALA A 143 28.64 -17.96 -22.58
C ALA A 143 29.66 -17.36 -21.61
N SER A 144 29.89 -18.05 -20.48
CA SER A 144 30.95 -17.70 -19.52
C SER A 144 30.95 -16.22 -19.07
N GLY A 145 29.76 -15.63 -18.88
CA GLY A 145 29.64 -14.22 -18.47
C GLY A 145 29.87 -13.20 -19.62
N LEU A 146 29.96 -13.66 -20.86
CA LEU A 146 30.05 -12.82 -22.05
C LEU A 146 28.79 -12.96 -22.88
N GLY A 147 28.20 -11.82 -23.27
CA GLY A 147 27.02 -11.78 -24.15
C GLY A 147 27.37 -11.21 -25.53
N SER A 148 26.80 -11.77 -26.57
CA SER A 148 26.87 -11.26 -27.94
C SER A 148 25.48 -11.14 -28.53
N GLY A 149 25.27 -10.13 -29.37
CA GLY A 149 23.96 -9.89 -29.95
C GLY A 149 23.82 -8.50 -30.57
N LEU A 150 22.67 -7.87 -30.36
CA LEU A 150 22.32 -6.56 -30.92
C LEU A 150 22.13 -5.55 -29.78
N ARG A 151 22.68 -4.35 -29.95
CA ARG A 151 22.44 -3.19 -29.09
C ARG A 151 21.61 -2.17 -29.85
N LYS A 152 20.57 -1.64 -29.22
CA LYS A 152 19.80 -0.53 -29.76
C LYS A 152 20.57 0.77 -29.55
N VAL A 153 20.88 1.45 -30.62
CA VAL A 153 21.54 2.76 -30.60
C VAL A 153 20.58 3.81 -31.15
N SER A 154 20.47 4.94 -30.46
CA SER A 154 19.69 6.09 -30.94
C SER A 154 20.67 7.11 -31.53
N TYR A 155 20.59 7.40 -32.84
CA TYR A 155 21.38 8.39 -33.54
C TYR A 155 20.42 9.32 -34.28
N ASP A 156 20.47 10.62 -34.04
CA ASP A 156 19.68 11.65 -34.73
C ASP A 156 18.23 11.24 -35.01
N GLU A 157 17.46 10.92 -33.95
CA GLU A 157 16.06 10.47 -34.00
C GLU A 157 15.82 9.13 -34.73
N ARG A 158 16.83 8.52 -35.32
CA ARG A 158 16.73 7.18 -35.91
C ARG A 158 17.24 6.13 -34.95
N LYS A 159 16.49 5.05 -34.84
CA LYS A 159 16.81 3.90 -33.95
C LYS A 159 17.41 2.79 -34.80
N PHE A 160 18.66 2.45 -34.54
CA PHE A 160 19.38 1.37 -35.21
C PHE A 160 19.76 0.27 -34.22
N PHE A 161 20.01 -0.91 -34.75
CA PHE A 161 20.57 -2.00 -33.97
C PHE A 161 21.99 -2.26 -34.50
N GLU A 162 22.97 -2.19 -33.60
CA GLU A 162 24.36 -2.55 -33.89
C GLU A 162 24.66 -3.93 -33.30
N SER A 163 25.41 -4.74 -34.05
CA SER A 163 25.90 -6.02 -33.55
C SER A 163 27.12 -5.79 -32.64
N TYR A 164 27.13 -6.44 -31.49
CA TYR A 164 28.26 -6.44 -30.58
C TYR A 164 28.70 -7.86 -30.25
N LYS A 165 29.96 -8.02 -29.91
CA LYS A 165 30.56 -9.30 -29.47
C LYS A 165 31.24 -9.10 -28.13
N ASN A 166 31.14 -10.13 -27.27
CA ASN A 166 31.89 -10.21 -26.01
C ASN A 166 31.63 -9.05 -25.01
N LYS A 167 30.37 -8.61 -24.84
CA LYS A 167 30.05 -7.71 -23.72
C LYS A 167 30.17 -8.49 -22.41
N THR A 168 31.00 -8.01 -21.50
CA THR A 168 31.09 -8.54 -20.12
C THR A 168 29.79 -8.27 -19.38
N LEU A 169 29.15 -9.31 -18.86
CA LEU A 169 27.93 -9.21 -18.09
C LEU A 169 28.30 -9.14 -16.62
N SER A 170 28.08 -7.99 -15.99
CA SER A 170 28.38 -7.82 -14.56
C SER A 170 27.41 -8.66 -13.71
N MET A 171 27.96 -9.54 -12.90
CA MET A 171 27.18 -10.31 -11.93
C MET A 171 26.78 -9.48 -10.69
N ALA A 172 27.33 -8.27 -10.55
CA ALA A 172 27.13 -7.42 -9.36
C ALA A 172 25.90 -6.50 -9.44
N GLU A 173 25.26 -6.38 -10.61
CA GLU A 173 24.09 -5.53 -10.75
C GLU A 173 22.84 -6.17 -10.15
N SER A 174 22.14 -5.42 -9.30
CA SER A 174 20.94 -5.87 -8.61
C SER A 174 19.83 -6.25 -9.62
N PRO A 175 19.00 -7.26 -9.31
CA PRO A 175 17.90 -7.68 -10.17
C PRO A 175 16.86 -6.56 -10.45
N GLU A 176 16.95 -5.42 -9.75
CA GLU A 176 16.09 -4.25 -9.97
C GLU A 176 16.46 -3.44 -11.23
N SER A 177 17.70 -3.57 -11.74
CA SER A 177 18.14 -2.89 -12.96
C SER A 177 17.80 -3.65 -14.25
N GLN A 178 17.37 -4.90 -14.15
CA GLN A 178 16.98 -5.73 -15.30
C GLN A 178 15.50 -5.54 -15.66
N GLN A 179 15.14 -4.36 -16.11
CA GLN A 179 13.84 -4.17 -16.72
C GLN A 179 13.88 -4.73 -18.13
N VAL A 180 13.02 -5.71 -18.41
CA VAL A 180 12.86 -6.21 -19.78
C VAL A 180 12.25 -5.10 -20.60
N ALA A 181 12.95 -4.63 -21.62
CA ALA A 181 12.52 -3.54 -22.50
C ALA A 181 11.11 -3.75 -23.08
N PHE A 182 10.64 -4.99 -23.14
CA PHE A 182 9.32 -5.34 -23.64
C PHE A 182 8.19 -5.02 -22.64
N VAL A 183 8.46 -5.05 -21.34
CA VAL A 183 7.45 -4.74 -20.30
C VAL A 183 7.20 -3.24 -20.22
N GLU A 184 8.20 -2.41 -20.50
CA GLU A 184 8.04 -0.94 -20.54
C GLU A 184 7.19 -0.44 -21.71
N THR A 185 7.03 -1.25 -22.77
CA THR A 185 6.29 -0.86 -23.98
C THR A 185 4.78 -1.18 -23.90
N LEU A 186 4.34 -1.94 -22.92
CA LEU A 186 2.90 -2.17 -22.69
C LEU A 186 2.33 -0.94 -21.95
N PRO A 187 1.45 -0.15 -22.60
CA PRO A 187 0.85 1.01 -21.94
C PRO A 187 -0.07 0.52 -20.81
N VAL A 188 0.41 0.58 -19.59
CA VAL A 188 -0.44 0.35 -18.42
C VAL A 188 -1.44 1.50 -18.34
N PRO A 189 -2.76 1.23 -18.24
CA PRO A 189 -3.74 2.29 -18.10
C PRO A 189 -3.36 3.24 -16.96
N GLY A 190 -3.42 4.56 -17.22
CA GLY A 190 -2.91 5.58 -16.30
C GLY A 190 -3.49 5.50 -14.88
N PHE A 191 -4.75 5.06 -14.74
CA PHE A 191 -5.38 4.87 -13.42
C PHE A 191 -4.76 3.69 -12.64
N VAL A 192 -4.36 2.60 -13.33
CA VAL A 192 -3.72 1.43 -12.70
C VAL A 192 -2.33 1.81 -12.21
N SER A 193 -1.54 2.50 -13.04
CA SER A 193 -0.21 2.96 -12.65
C SER A 193 -0.26 3.98 -11.51
N ALA A 194 -1.24 4.88 -11.51
CA ALA A 194 -1.48 5.83 -10.43
C ALA A 194 -1.85 5.11 -9.11
N PHE A 195 -2.76 4.15 -9.18
CA PHE A 195 -3.18 3.35 -8.02
C PHE A 195 -2.01 2.54 -7.44
N GLN A 196 -1.25 1.86 -8.29
CA GLN A 196 -0.06 1.11 -7.88
C GLN A 196 0.96 2.02 -7.20
N ARG A 197 1.22 3.21 -7.76
CA ARG A 197 2.12 4.20 -7.18
C ARG A 197 1.66 4.67 -5.80
N ILE A 198 0.36 4.94 -5.62
CA ILE A 198 -0.21 5.34 -4.33
C ILE A 198 0.00 4.24 -3.28
N LEU A 199 -0.31 2.97 -3.62
CA LEU A 199 -0.13 1.84 -2.72
C LEU A 199 1.35 1.63 -2.33
N GLN A 200 2.24 1.66 -3.30
CA GLN A 200 3.68 1.53 -3.06
C GLN A 200 4.21 2.66 -2.17
N ASN A 201 3.84 3.90 -2.47
CA ASN A 201 4.26 5.05 -1.68
C ASN A 201 3.71 4.98 -0.25
N TYR A 202 2.47 4.51 -0.05
CA TYR A 202 1.91 4.33 1.29
C TYR A 202 2.73 3.31 2.10
N ILE A 203 3.07 2.16 1.51
CA ILE A 203 3.92 1.15 2.14
C ILE A 203 5.30 1.70 2.48
N VAL A 204 5.90 2.45 1.54
CA VAL A 204 7.21 3.10 1.75
C VAL A 204 7.13 4.13 2.86
N CYS A 205 6.07 4.95 2.92
CA CYS A 205 5.87 5.93 4.00
C CYS A 205 5.71 5.23 5.36
N ALA A 206 4.92 4.15 5.44
CA ALA A 206 4.76 3.38 6.66
C ALA A 206 6.10 2.81 7.17
N ARG A 207 6.90 2.23 6.26
CA ARG A 207 8.23 1.70 6.57
C ARG A 207 9.22 2.80 6.97
N LYS A 208 9.25 3.92 6.26
CA LYS A 208 10.11 5.07 6.61
C LYS A 208 9.75 5.62 7.99
N SER A 209 8.44 5.71 8.29
CA SER A 209 7.98 6.17 9.59
C SER A 209 8.41 5.23 10.71
N TRP A 210 8.36 3.90 10.50
CA TRP A 210 8.86 2.92 11.46
C TRP A 210 10.37 3.04 11.69
N ASN A 211 11.16 3.13 10.61
CA ASN A 211 12.60 3.26 10.68
C ASN A 211 13.05 4.61 11.27
N GLY A 212 12.22 5.66 11.17
CA GLY A 212 12.46 6.98 11.74
C GLY A 212 12.24 7.08 13.26
N GLY A 213 11.90 5.95 13.90
CA GLY A 213 11.69 5.87 15.35
C GLY A 213 10.24 6.09 15.76
N TRP A 214 9.98 5.96 17.07
CA TRP A 214 8.62 5.92 17.61
C TRP A 214 7.80 7.19 17.36
N LEU A 215 8.42 8.39 17.41
CA LEU A 215 7.73 9.64 17.11
C LEU A 215 7.29 9.73 15.65
N SER A 216 8.17 9.34 14.72
CA SER A 216 7.82 9.29 13.31
C SER A 216 6.70 8.27 13.04
N TYR A 217 6.77 7.11 13.71
CA TYR A 217 5.73 6.10 13.61
C TYR A 217 4.40 6.56 14.22
N LEU A 218 4.43 7.33 15.30
CA LEU A 218 3.23 7.91 15.89
C LEU A 218 2.50 8.83 14.91
N ALA A 219 3.23 9.63 14.13
CA ALA A 219 2.63 10.47 13.08
C ALA A 219 1.87 9.63 12.05
N PHE A 220 2.40 8.47 11.67
CA PHE A 220 1.72 7.52 10.80
C PHE A 220 0.53 6.84 11.50
N ALA A 221 0.70 6.41 12.75
CA ALA A 221 -0.35 5.70 13.51
C ALA A 221 -1.58 6.57 13.80
N LEU A 222 -1.43 7.91 13.84
CA LEU A 222 -2.56 8.84 14.00
C LEU A 222 -3.59 8.77 12.86
N VAL A 223 -3.27 8.15 11.73
CA VAL A 223 -4.26 7.77 10.69
C VAL A 223 -5.40 6.94 11.29
N ALA A 224 -5.14 6.17 12.34
CA ALA A 224 -6.18 5.43 13.07
C ALA A 224 -7.30 6.33 13.61
N VAL A 225 -6.95 7.54 14.09
CA VAL A 225 -7.94 8.53 14.56
C VAL A 225 -8.77 9.05 13.39
N GLY A 226 -8.12 9.32 12.25
CA GLY A 226 -8.82 9.69 11.01
C GLY A 226 -9.77 8.59 10.54
N LEU A 227 -9.35 7.33 10.59
CA LEU A 227 -10.23 6.19 10.25
C LEU A 227 -11.40 6.06 11.24
N PHE A 228 -11.16 6.30 12.53
CA PHE A 228 -12.24 6.29 13.52
C PHE A 228 -13.28 7.38 13.24
N SER A 229 -12.92 8.50 12.62
CA SER A 229 -13.86 9.55 12.23
C SER A 229 -14.99 9.05 11.32
N LEU A 230 -14.78 7.96 10.57
CA LEU A 230 -15.81 7.31 9.75
C LEU A 230 -17.02 6.85 10.57
N TRP A 231 -16.86 6.69 11.91
CA TRP A 231 -17.97 6.44 12.81
C TRP A 231 -19.06 7.51 12.72
N GLY A 232 -18.69 8.79 12.57
CA GLY A 232 -19.65 9.88 12.39
C GLY A 232 -20.50 9.74 11.12
N ILE A 233 -19.91 9.21 10.05
CA ILE A 233 -20.59 9.02 8.76
C ILE A 233 -21.74 7.99 8.85
N LEU A 234 -21.69 7.03 9.78
CA LEU A 234 -22.74 6.04 9.99
C LEU A 234 -24.12 6.65 10.30
N PHE A 235 -24.15 7.90 10.71
CA PHE A 235 -25.38 8.61 11.08
C PHE A 235 -25.86 9.61 10.01
N PHE A 236 -25.20 9.66 8.83
CA PHE A 236 -25.51 10.66 7.80
C PHE A 236 -26.87 10.42 7.15
N THR A 237 -27.22 9.16 6.89
CA THR A 237 -28.49 8.85 6.21
C THR A 237 -29.19 7.64 6.84
N SER A 238 -30.43 7.42 6.42
CA SER A 238 -31.19 6.21 6.78
C SER A 238 -31.06 5.08 5.74
N TRP A 239 -30.40 5.36 4.61
CA TRP A 239 -30.26 4.43 3.49
C TRP A 239 -28.91 3.69 3.57
N LYS A 240 -28.95 2.39 3.78
CA LYS A 240 -27.73 1.56 3.92
C LYS A 240 -26.76 1.70 2.74
N LEU A 241 -27.29 1.77 1.52
CA LEU A 241 -26.45 1.86 0.32
C LEU A 241 -25.73 3.21 0.26
N LEU A 242 -26.42 4.30 0.60
CA LEU A 242 -25.86 5.64 0.61
C LEU A 242 -24.85 5.81 1.74
N ASP A 243 -25.12 5.25 2.93
CA ASP A 243 -24.17 5.22 4.05
C ASP A 243 -22.91 4.43 3.67
N GLY A 244 -23.06 3.30 2.98
CA GLY A 244 -21.92 2.53 2.46
C GLY A 244 -21.08 3.32 1.47
N LEU A 245 -21.71 4.07 0.57
CA LEU A 245 -21.02 4.96 -0.36
C LEU A 245 -20.28 6.09 0.38
N PHE A 246 -20.93 6.74 1.36
CA PHE A 246 -20.29 7.80 2.14
C PHE A 246 -19.13 7.30 2.98
N ILE A 247 -19.19 6.07 3.55
CA ILE A 247 -18.05 5.46 4.22
C ILE A 247 -16.90 5.23 3.25
N TRP A 248 -17.20 4.71 2.07
CA TRP A 248 -16.18 4.50 1.04
C TRP A 248 -15.52 5.80 0.61
N MET A 249 -16.31 6.84 0.35
CA MET A 249 -15.79 8.18 0.03
C MET A 249 -15.01 8.78 1.20
N GLY A 250 -15.52 8.69 2.42
CA GLY A 250 -14.83 9.16 3.63
C GLY A 250 -13.50 8.44 3.85
N PHE A 251 -13.46 7.13 3.63
CA PHE A 251 -12.24 6.34 3.69
C PHE A 251 -11.20 6.82 2.67
N VAL A 252 -11.61 7.06 1.43
CA VAL A 252 -10.71 7.61 0.39
C VAL A 252 -10.20 9.00 0.78
N VAL A 253 -11.05 9.86 1.33
CA VAL A 253 -10.66 11.19 1.81
C VAL A 253 -9.66 11.10 2.96
N VAL A 254 -9.93 10.28 3.97
CA VAL A 254 -9.01 10.08 5.12
C VAL A 254 -7.66 9.56 4.65
N CYS A 255 -7.64 8.50 3.85
CA CYS A 255 -6.41 7.91 3.34
C CYS A 255 -5.66 8.88 2.40
N GLY A 256 -6.39 9.57 1.52
CA GLY A 256 -5.82 10.53 0.57
C GLY A 256 -5.18 11.72 1.26
N LEU A 257 -5.86 12.36 2.22
CA LEU A 257 -5.31 13.51 2.96
C LEU A 257 -4.09 13.12 3.80
N ASN A 258 -4.13 11.96 4.46
CA ASN A 258 -2.98 11.47 5.21
C ASN A 258 -1.80 11.11 4.29
N TYR A 259 -2.08 10.53 3.11
CA TYR A 259 -1.05 10.28 2.10
C TYR A 259 -0.39 11.59 1.63
N LEU A 260 -1.20 12.61 1.31
CA LEU A 260 -0.68 13.93 0.91
C LEU A 260 0.15 14.58 2.02
N LEU A 261 -0.27 14.44 3.29
CA LEU A 261 0.47 14.95 4.42
C LEU A 261 1.85 14.28 4.59
N MET A 262 1.94 13.00 4.27
CA MET A 262 3.20 12.23 4.32
C MET A 262 4.10 12.47 3.11
N THR A 263 3.57 13.05 2.03
CA THR A 263 4.34 13.38 0.83
C THR A 263 5.08 14.70 1.05
N PRO A 264 6.43 14.74 0.97
CA PRO A 264 7.22 15.89 1.36
C PRO A 264 6.85 17.21 0.67
N SER A 265 6.52 17.17 -0.62
CA SER A 265 6.36 18.38 -1.44
C SER A 265 5.00 19.08 -1.30
N PHE A 266 3.95 18.37 -0.89
CA PHE A 266 2.59 18.91 -1.00
C PHE A 266 2.28 19.97 0.08
N PHE A 267 2.73 19.75 1.31
CA PHE A 267 2.47 20.66 2.45
C PHE A 267 3.68 21.49 2.86
N ASP A 268 4.72 21.59 2.06
CA ASP A 268 5.94 22.33 2.46
C ASP A 268 5.66 23.80 2.73
N ASN A 269 4.85 24.47 1.91
CA ASN A 269 4.45 25.87 2.16
C ASN A 269 3.69 26.03 3.49
N VAL A 270 2.81 25.06 3.81
CA VAL A 270 2.07 25.07 5.09
C VAL A 270 3.02 24.82 6.27
N ARG A 271 3.96 23.90 6.10
CA ARG A 271 4.98 23.61 7.13
C ARG A 271 5.86 24.83 7.39
N THR A 272 6.34 25.50 6.34
CA THR A 272 7.14 26.73 6.44
C THR A 272 6.35 27.81 7.14
N PHE A 273 5.12 28.08 6.72
CA PHE A 273 4.25 29.05 7.37
C PHE A 273 4.00 28.75 8.86
N LEU A 274 3.72 27.49 9.21
CA LEU A 274 3.49 27.07 10.58
C LEU A 274 4.78 27.19 11.42
N SER A 275 5.94 26.84 10.86
CA SER A 275 7.22 26.96 11.55
C SER A 275 7.59 28.42 11.86
N GLU A 276 7.28 29.34 10.95
CA GLU A 276 7.54 30.76 11.11
C GLU A 276 6.60 31.43 12.13
N LYS A 277 5.31 31.05 12.13
CA LYS A 277 4.29 31.71 12.98
C LYS A 277 4.08 31.05 14.34
N LEU A 278 4.18 29.72 14.41
CA LEU A 278 3.83 28.94 15.61
C LEU A 278 5.00 28.11 16.15
N GLY A 279 6.17 28.18 15.48
CA GLY A 279 7.37 27.47 15.88
C GLY A 279 7.48 26.06 15.31
N THR A 280 8.66 25.48 15.43
CA THR A 280 9.03 24.19 14.82
C THR A 280 8.19 23.00 15.32
N VAL A 281 7.67 23.07 16.54
CA VAL A 281 6.80 22.04 17.13
C VAL A 281 5.48 21.95 16.37
N ALA A 282 4.88 23.09 15.98
CA ALA A 282 3.63 23.13 15.22
C ALA A 282 3.77 22.54 13.81
N ALA A 283 4.95 22.69 13.20
CA ALA A 283 5.28 22.15 11.89
C ALA A 283 5.74 20.68 11.93
N SER A 284 5.83 20.07 13.12
CA SER A 284 6.25 18.67 13.25
C SER A 284 5.26 17.71 12.55
N PRO A 285 5.73 16.61 11.94
CA PRO A 285 4.86 15.64 11.30
C PRO A 285 3.78 15.08 12.25
N VAL A 286 4.10 14.90 13.52
CA VAL A 286 3.16 14.42 14.54
C VAL A 286 2.04 15.42 14.77
N THR A 287 2.39 16.70 14.99
CA THR A 287 1.39 17.75 15.26
C THR A 287 0.48 17.94 14.05
N MET A 288 1.04 18.00 12.85
CA MET A 288 0.25 18.14 11.62
C MET A 288 -0.69 16.95 11.40
N SER A 289 -0.20 15.72 11.61
CA SER A 289 -1.04 14.52 11.51
C SER A 289 -2.12 14.49 12.59
N ALA A 290 -1.81 14.89 13.83
CA ALA A 290 -2.79 15.01 14.91
C ALA A 290 -3.88 16.03 14.58
N VAL A 291 -3.49 17.23 14.16
CA VAL A 291 -4.44 18.30 13.80
C VAL A 291 -5.35 17.87 12.65
N LEU A 292 -4.78 17.31 11.59
CA LEU A 292 -5.56 16.83 10.44
C LEU A 292 -6.60 15.76 10.86
N ASN A 293 -6.15 14.73 11.59
CA ASN A 293 -7.03 13.62 11.95
C ASN A 293 -8.06 14.00 13.02
N LEU A 294 -7.72 14.92 13.95
CA LEU A 294 -8.69 15.49 14.89
C LEU A 294 -9.71 16.37 14.17
N LEU A 295 -9.29 17.16 13.18
CA LEU A 295 -10.19 17.97 12.38
C LEU A 295 -11.17 17.07 11.59
N LEU A 296 -10.70 15.99 10.97
CA LEU A 296 -11.55 15.02 10.32
C LEU A 296 -12.55 14.38 11.29
N LEU A 297 -12.09 14.02 12.51
CA LEU A 297 -12.94 13.48 13.56
C LEU A 297 -14.05 14.47 13.95
N ILE A 298 -13.72 15.74 14.14
CA ILE A 298 -14.66 16.78 14.50
C ILE A 298 -15.69 16.97 13.36
N VAL A 299 -15.22 17.14 12.12
CA VAL A 299 -16.08 17.41 10.96
C VAL A 299 -17.08 16.27 10.74
N PHE A 300 -16.60 15.03 10.72
CA PHE A 300 -17.50 13.89 10.47
C PHE A 300 -18.42 13.61 11.67
N SER A 301 -17.93 13.79 12.91
CA SER A 301 -18.77 13.63 14.10
C SER A 301 -19.85 14.70 14.21
N LEU A 302 -19.51 15.97 13.93
CA LEU A 302 -20.51 17.06 13.90
C LEU A 302 -21.50 16.86 12.76
N GLY A 303 -21.05 16.46 11.57
CA GLY A 303 -21.92 16.13 10.45
C GLY A 303 -22.89 14.99 10.80
N GLY A 304 -22.39 13.93 11.44
CA GLY A 304 -23.21 12.82 11.92
C GLY A 304 -24.22 13.23 12.99
N LEU A 305 -23.79 14.03 13.97
CA LEU A 305 -24.67 14.55 15.03
C LEU A 305 -25.78 15.43 14.44
N PHE A 306 -25.41 16.33 13.55
CA PHE A 306 -26.36 17.22 12.88
C PHE A 306 -27.41 16.41 12.10
N SER A 307 -26.96 15.47 11.29
CA SER A 307 -27.85 14.59 10.55
C SER A 307 -28.74 13.75 11.45
N TYR A 308 -28.19 13.19 12.55
CA TYR A 308 -28.96 12.44 13.55
C TYR A 308 -30.09 13.28 14.17
N ILE A 309 -29.81 14.54 14.54
CA ILE A 309 -30.82 15.44 15.11
C ILE A 309 -31.95 15.70 14.12
N PHE A 310 -31.60 15.98 12.83
CA PHE A 310 -32.62 16.26 11.80
C PHE A 310 -33.42 15.00 11.42
N HIS A 311 -32.82 13.80 11.48
CA HIS A 311 -33.53 12.59 11.08
C HIS A 311 -34.05 11.75 12.26
N ARG A 312 -33.90 12.25 13.50
CA ARG A 312 -34.32 11.55 14.74
C ARG A 312 -35.74 10.98 14.68
N LYS A 313 -36.70 11.69 14.05
CA LYS A 313 -38.07 11.22 13.84
C LYS A 313 -38.15 9.97 12.96
N LYS A 314 -37.19 9.78 12.02
CA LYS A 314 -37.14 8.59 11.16
C LYS A 314 -36.50 7.38 11.84
N TYR A 315 -35.55 7.60 12.76
CA TYR A 315 -34.88 6.52 13.48
C TYR A 315 -35.75 5.94 14.60
N ALA A 316 -36.61 6.75 15.24
CA ALA A 316 -37.53 6.31 16.28
C ALA A 316 -38.69 5.41 15.76
N GLY A 317 -38.98 5.43 14.45
CA GLY A 317 -40.01 4.60 13.81
C GLY A 317 -39.53 3.22 13.33
N THR A 318 -38.27 2.86 13.52
CA THR A 318 -37.69 1.58 13.05
C THR A 318 -37.36 0.61 14.19
N GLU A 319 -37.78 0.91 15.42
CA GLU A 319 -37.67 0.02 16.59
C GLU A 319 -38.96 -0.80 16.83
N ILE A 320 -39.63 -1.21 15.77
CA ILE A 320 -40.70 -2.22 15.85
C ILE A 320 -40.26 -3.45 15.08
#